data_b37cc2da71d3e50907ca7d8d073d96a5
#
_entry.id   b37cc2da71d3e50907ca7d8d073d96a5
#
_cell.length_a   1.000
_cell.length_b   1.000
_cell.length_c   1.000
_cell.angle_alpha   90.00
_cell.angle_beta   90.00
_cell.angle_gamma   90.00
#
_symmetry.space_group_name_H-M   'P 1'
#
loop_
_entity.id
_entity.type
_entity.pdbx_description
1 polymer ?
#
loop_
_entity_poly.entity_id
_entity_poly.type
_entity_poly.pdbx_seq_one_letter_code
_entity_poly.pdbx_strand_id
1 'polypeptide(L)' 'MAQELMWDDVEDVAIRLHEEHPDVDPLAVRFTDMHSWIVAWPEFKDDPKGSNEKKLEAIQMAWHEEYQDAQ' A
#
# COMPACT_ATOMS: atom_id res chain seq x y z
N MET A 1 -8.77 13.61 -10.87
CA MET A 1 -9.13 13.90 -9.49
C MET A 1 -8.43 12.93 -8.56
N ALA A 2 -7.94 13.46 -7.45
CA ALA A 2 -7.28 12.61 -6.46
C ALA A 2 -8.32 11.76 -5.74
N GLN A 3 -8.12 10.46 -5.70
CA GLN A 3 -8.96 9.54 -4.95
C GLN A 3 -8.52 9.53 -3.50
N GLU A 4 -9.46 9.63 -2.58
CA GLU A 4 -9.13 9.46 -1.17
C GLU A 4 -8.85 7.99 -0.90
N LEU A 5 -7.76 7.73 -0.19
CA LEU A 5 -7.34 6.37 0.14
C LEU A 5 -7.44 6.13 1.64
N MET A 6 -7.96 4.98 1.99
CA MET A 6 -8.14 4.55 3.36
C MET A 6 -7.53 3.15 3.55
N TRP A 7 -7.32 2.75 4.79
CA TRP A 7 -6.76 1.42 5.06
C TRP A 7 -7.59 0.28 4.48
N ASP A 8 -8.90 0.47 4.36
CA ASP A 8 -9.80 -0.56 3.82
C ASP A 8 -9.78 -0.63 2.29
N ASP A 9 -9.19 0.36 1.63
CA ASP A 9 -9.05 0.38 0.17
C ASP A 9 -7.82 -0.41 -0.26
N VAL A 10 -7.78 -1.69 0.10
CA VAL A 10 -6.61 -2.54 -0.05
C VAL A 10 -6.09 -2.58 -1.48
N GLU A 11 -6.98 -2.80 -2.45
CA GLU A 11 -6.55 -2.89 -3.85
C GLU A 11 -6.03 -1.55 -4.38
N ASP A 12 -6.73 -0.46 -4.06
CA ASP A 12 -6.34 0.87 -4.52
C ASP A 12 -5.00 1.29 -3.91
N VAL A 13 -4.81 1.00 -2.63
CA VAL A 13 -3.54 1.27 -1.96
C VAL A 13 -2.41 0.44 -2.58
N ALA A 14 -2.69 -0.83 -2.87
CA ALA A 14 -1.71 -1.71 -3.49
C ALA A 14 -1.31 -1.23 -4.88
N ILE A 15 -2.27 -0.80 -5.69
CA ILE A 15 -2.01 -0.26 -7.02
C ILE A 15 -1.14 0.99 -6.91
N ARG A 16 -1.46 1.88 -5.96
CA ARG A 16 -0.68 3.09 -5.74
C ARG A 16 0.75 2.76 -5.32
N LEU A 17 0.93 1.78 -4.45
CA LEU A 17 2.25 1.33 -4.04
C LEU A 17 3.06 0.83 -5.23
N HIS A 18 2.42 0.06 -6.11
CA HIS A 18 3.08 -0.44 -7.30
C HIS A 18 3.46 0.71 -8.25
N GLU A 19 2.60 1.69 -8.42
CA GLU A 19 2.88 2.85 -9.26
C GLU A 19 4.05 3.69 -8.73
N GLU A 20 4.12 3.86 -7.40
CA GLU A 20 5.18 4.65 -6.77
C GLU A 20 6.50 3.89 -6.66
N HIS A 21 6.43 2.57 -6.55
CA HIS A 21 7.60 1.73 -6.33
C HIS A 21 7.58 0.50 -7.24
N PRO A 22 7.63 0.70 -8.58
CA PRO A 22 7.44 -0.40 -9.52
C PRO A 22 8.53 -1.47 -9.49
N ASP A 23 9.73 -1.11 -9.03
CA ASP A 23 10.86 -2.03 -8.98
C ASP A 23 11.06 -2.68 -7.62
N VAL A 24 10.20 -2.39 -6.66
CA VAL A 24 10.33 -2.89 -5.30
C VAL A 24 9.53 -4.19 -5.14
N ASP A 25 10.20 -5.23 -4.65
CA ASP A 25 9.54 -6.49 -4.33
C ASP A 25 8.75 -6.31 -3.03
N PRO A 26 7.41 -6.43 -3.09
CA PRO A 26 6.59 -6.21 -1.89
C PRO A 26 6.95 -7.10 -0.71
N LEU A 27 7.42 -8.32 -0.97
CA LEU A 27 7.78 -9.26 0.12
C LEU A 27 9.10 -8.89 0.81
N ALA A 28 9.88 -8.00 0.20
CA ALA A 28 11.13 -7.52 0.79
C ALA A 28 10.95 -6.24 1.61
N VAL A 29 9.75 -5.67 1.60
CA VAL A 29 9.46 -4.40 2.28
C VAL A 29 8.95 -4.67 3.69
N ARG A 30 9.47 -3.90 4.65
CA ARG A 30 8.99 -3.98 6.02
C ARG A 30 7.64 -3.26 6.16
N PHE A 31 6.81 -3.75 7.06
CA PHE A 31 5.52 -3.09 7.33
C PHE A 31 5.70 -1.65 7.79
N THR A 32 6.75 -1.36 8.55
CA THR A 32 7.03 0.00 8.99
C THR A 32 7.32 0.93 7.82
N ASP A 33 8.07 0.45 6.84
CA ASP A 33 8.38 1.24 5.64
C ASP A 33 7.13 1.45 4.80
N MET A 34 6.36 0.39 4.58
CA MET A 34 5.12 0.46 3.82
C MET A 34 4.13 1.42 4.48
N HIS A 35 4.00 1.34 5.79
CA HIS A 35 3.14 2.23 6.57
C HIS A 35 3.56 3.69 6.36
N SER A 36 4.85 3.98 6.48
CA SER A 36 5.39 5.33 6.30
C SER A 36 5.08 5.89 4.91
N TRP A 37 5.23 5.06 3.89
CA TRP A 37 4.94 5.49 2.52
C TRP A 37 3.47 5.82 2.33
N ILE A 38 2.58 4.97 2.85
CA ILE A 38 1.13 5.15 2.68
C ILE A 38 0.65 6.42 3.38
N VAL A 39 1.05 6.64 4.63
CA VAL A 39 0.57 7.78 5.38
C VAL A 39 1.14 9.11 4.88
N ALA A 40 2.22 9.07 4.11
CA ALA A 40 2.82 10.25 3.52
C ALA A 40 2.08 10.76 2.28
N TRP A 41 1.21 9.96 1.68
CA TRP A 41 0.48 10.38 0.49
C TRP A 41 -0.56 11.46 0.83
N PRO A 42 -0.62 12.54 0.03
CA PRO A 42 -1.64 13.57 0.25
C PRO A 42 -3.06 13.03 0.16
N GLU A 43 -3.28 11.98 -0.64
CA GLU A 43 -4.59 11.36 -0.85
C GLU A 43 -5.01 10.45 0.29
N PHE A 44 -4.08 10.07 1.16
CA PHE A 44 -4.41 9.19 2.29
C PHE A 44 -5.14 10.00 3.38
N LYS A 45 -6.39 9.64 3.62
CA LYS A 45 -7.29 10.40 4.50
C LYS A 45 -7.73 9.65 5.74
N ASP A 46 -7.14 8.49 5.98
CA ASP A 46 -7.47 7.71 7.17
C ASP A 46 -6.52 8.03 8.33
N ASP A 47 -6.85 7.52 9.51
CA ASP A 47 -6.00 7.67 10.68
C ASP A 47 -4.70 6.88 10.47
N PRO A 48 -3.53 7.52 10.55
CA PRO A 48 -2.26 6.80 10.42
C PRO A 48 -2.11 5.65 11.42
N LYS A 49 -2.79 5.73 12.55
CA LYS A 49 -2.73 4.68 13.57
C LYS A 49 -3.85 3.65 13.44
N GLY A 50 -4.67 3.77 12.39
CA GLY A 50 -5.81 2.88 12.18
C GLY A 50 -5.47 1.57 11.53
N SER A 51 -4.19 1.34 11.18
CA SER A 51 -3.78 0.07 10.58
C SER A 51 -3.44 -0.97 11.65
N ASN A 52 -3.40 -2.22 11.22
CA ASN A 52 -2.90 -3.32 12.02
C ASN A 52 -2.18 -4.29 11.09
N GLU A 53 -1.59 -5.36 11.65
CA GLU A 53 -0.86 -6.32 10.85
C GLU A 53 -1.71 -6.96 9.76
N LYS A 54 -2.96 -7.26 10.07
CA LYS A 54 -3.86 -7.89 9.08
C LYS A 54 -4.12 -6.96 7.90
N LYS A 55 -4.33 -5.69 8.16
CA LYS A 55 -4.56 -4.72 7.07
C LYS A 55 -3.31 -4.53 6.24
N LEU A 56 -2.17 -4.40 6.89
CA LEU A 56 -0.90 -4.24 6.18
C LEU A 56 -0.54 -5.49 5.39
N GLU A 57 -0.80 -6.68 5.95
CA GLU A 57 -0.58 -7.93 5.26
C GLU A 57 -1.46 -8.05 4.02
N ALA A 58 -2.74 -7.68 4.14
CA ALA A 58 -3.66 -7.70 3.00
C ALA A 58 -3.19 -6.76 1.89
N ILE A 59 -2.74 -5.58 2.26
CA ILE A 59 -2.18 -4.61 1.30
C ILE A 59 -0.93 -5.18 0.64
N GLN A 60 -0.03 -5.77 1.43
CA GLN A 60 1.19 -6.36 0.91
C GLN A 60 0.89 -7.47 -0.11
N MET A 61 -0.08 -8.33 0.19
CA MET A 61 -0.43 -9.43 -0.70
C MET A 61 -1.06 -8.92 -1.99
N ALA A 62 -1.92 -7.92 -1.90
CA ALA A 62 -2.51 -7.31 -3.09
C ALA A 62 -1.43 -6.62 -3.94
N TRP A 63 -0.50 -5.93 -3.30
CA TRP A 63 0.63 -5.31 -3.98
C TRP A 63 1.53 -6.36 -4.64
N HIS A 64 1.76 -7.47 -3.95
CA HIS A 64 2.56 -8.56 -4.50
C HIS A 64 1.92 -9.12 -5.78
N GLU A 65 0.59 -9.26 -5.81
CA GLU A 65 -0.11 -9.69 -7.01
C GLU A 65 0.08 -8.69 -8.16
N GLU A 66 -0.02 -7.40 -7.89
CA GLU A 66 0.22 -6.38 -8.91
C GLU A 66 1.65 -6.45 -9.42
N TYR A 67 2.60 -6.64 -8.53
CA TYR A 67 4.00 -6.76 -8.88
C TYR A 67 4.25 -7.98 -9.80
N GLN A 68 3.65 -9.12 -9.46
CA GLN A 68 3.78 -10.33 -10.28
C GLN A 68 3.12 -10.17 -11.63
N ASP A 69 1.96 -9.54 -11.69
CA ASP A 69 1.24 -9.32 -12.96
C ASP A 69 2.04 -8.42 -13.91
N ALA A 70 2.88 -7.55 -13.37
CA ALA A 70 3.70 -6.64 -14.16
C ALA A 70 5.00 -7.27 -14.65
N GLN A 71 5.36 -8.46 -14.20
CA GLN A 71 6.61 -9.14 -14.57
C GLN A 71 6.54 -9.82 -15.92
#